data_0862d776fc5bdf2991429c85e7a0d579
#
_entry.id   0862d776fc5bdf2991429c85e7a0d579
#
_cell.length_a   1.000
_cell.length_b   1.000
_cell.length_c   1.000
_cell.angle_alpha   90.00
_cell.angle_beta   90.00
_cell.angle_gamma   90.00
#
_symmetry.space_group_name_H-M   'P 1'
#
loop_
_entity.id
_entity.type
_entity.pdbx_description
1 polymer ?
#
loop_
_entity_poly.entity_id
_entity_poly.type
_entity_poly.pdbx_seq_one_letter_code
_entity_poly.pdbx_strand_id
1 'polypeptide(L)'
;MAALLVVDDEASARAGLALLLRQRGHRVVEADGVTAGAKRISEDVFDVVITDLRMPDGDGLDVLRAVKAQAADTEVILLTAYAGWESAKEAIRLGALDYFEKGREPDELYHRIDKALAEQALRRENENLRQQLSERYGIAGPIAQSPAMTTVLDLVERVAPTDATLLIQGESGTGKELIAQAVHQASPRAPRPFVAVNCGAVPEALLESELFGHVRGAFTGAIASKLGLFEEAHGGTLFLDEVGEMPAALQVKLLRVLQSGEFRRLGATQALTTDVRVLAATNRDLVEMVRQGMFRDDLFYRLNVIRVVVPPLRERREDIPALAEHFLARSAGKLNRELRLSAEAVERLLRYPWPGNVRELENAIESATILARGATVSPDDLPPHVAAGLELGPSPALPRQITLAEAERIHILQTLERFGGNHSSAAEALGIGRTTLWRKLKEYGIER
;
A
#
# COMPACT_ATOMS: atom_id res chain seq x y z
N MET A 1 2.21 -31.90 5.68
CA MET A 1 3.17 -32.62 6.56
C MET A 1 3.71 -31.59 7.53
N ALA A 2 3.37 -31.65 8.80
CA ALA A 2 3.78 -30.69 9.84
C ALA A 2 4.92 -31.25 10.70
N ALA A 3 5.74 -30.37 11.30
CA ALA A 3 6.80 -30.74 12.22
C ALA A 3 6.28 -30.61 13.67
N LEU A 4 6.25 -31.71 14.40
CA LEU A 4 5.73 -31.79 15.77
C LEU A 4 6.87 -32.18 16.73
N LEU A 5 6.85 -31.57 17.93
CA LEU A 5 7.73 -32.00 19.04
C LEU A 5 6.85 -32.59 20.15
N VAL A 6 7.21 -33.77 20.63
CA VAL A 6 6.55 -34.41 21.79
C VAL A 6 7.56 -34.44 22.92
N VAL A 7 7.21 -33.79 24.04
CA VAL A 7 8.04 -33.73 25.26
C VAL A 7 7.28 -34.41 26.39
N ASP A 8 7.79 -35.53 26.86
CA ASP A 8 7.20 -36.33 27.92
C ASP A 8 8.28 -37.21 28.56
N ASP A 9 8.37 -37.28 29.86
CA ASP A 9 9.38 -38.10 30.56
C ASP A 9 9.04 -39.60 30.50
N GLU A 10 7.73 -39.94 30.36
CA GLU A 10 7.32 -41.33 30.26
C GLU A 10 7.55 -41.89 28.85
N ALA A 11 8.53 -42.76 28.69
CA ALA A 11 8.95 -43.31 27.40
C ALA A 11 7.82 -44.02 26.62
N SER A 12 6.91 -44.71 27.31
CA SER A 12 5.78 -45.42 26.71
C SER A 12 4.73 -44.46 26.16
N ALA A 13 4.36 -43.44 26.92
CA ALA A 13 3.42 -42.41 26.52
C ALA A 13 3.95 -41.60 25.34
N ARG A 14 5.22 -41.14 25.43
CA ARG A 14 5.92 -40.41 24.39
C ARG A 14 6.00 -41.17 23.07
N ALA A 15 6.47 -42.44 23.11
CA ALA A 15 6.59 -43.26 21.91
C ALA A 15 5.23 -43.60 21.30
N GLY A 16 4.21 -43.87 22.14
CA GLY A 16 2.85 -44.16 21.71
C GLY A 16 2.24 -42.97 20.95
N LEU A 17 2.32 -41.77 21.53
CA LEU A 17 1.81 -40.54 20.91
C LEU A 17 2.58 -40.20 19.62
N ALA A 18 3.93 -40.32 19.65
CA ALA A 18 4.75 -40.06 18.48
C ALA A 18 4.42 -41.03 17.31
N LEU A 19 4.18 -42.32 17.62
CA LEU A 19 3.79 -43.28 16.60
C LEU A 19 2.48 -42.93 15.92
N LEU A 20 1.47 -42.59 16.72
CA LEU A 20 0.14 -42.22 16.23
C LEU A 20 0.19 -40.94 15.37
N LEU A 21 0.95 -39.93 15.75
CA LEU A 21 1.14 -38.71 14.97
C LEU A 21 1.91 -38.97 13.67
N ARG A 22 2.92 -39.86 13.69
CA ARG A 22 3.64 -40.28 12.46
C ARG A 22 2.73 -41.02 11.50
N GLN A 23 1.81 -41.90 12.00
CA GLN A 23 0.83 -42.58 11.16
C GLN A 23 -0.12 -41.61 10.43
N ARG A 24 -0.33 -40.42 10.97
CA ARG A 24 -1.10 -39.35 10.34
C ARG A 24 -0.28 -38.48 9.38
N GLY A 25 0.98 -38.84 9.13
CA GLY A 25 1.82 -38.17 8.14
C GLY A 25 2.59 -36.96 8.65
N HIS A 26 2.73 -36.76 9.99
CA HIS A 26 3.52 -35.70 10.56
C HIS A 26 4.98 -36.14 10.80
N ARG A 27 5.92 -35.18 10.74
CA ARG A 27 7.30 -35.38 11.21
C ARG A 27 7.31 -35.17 12.71
N VAL A 28 7.64 -36.18 13.50
CA VAL A 28 7.63 -36.10 14.96
C VAL A 28 9.01 -36.29 15.53
N VAL A 29 9.45 -35.32 16.31
CA VAL A 29 10.66 -35.36 17.13
C VAL A 29 10.25 -35.60 18.57
N GLU A 30 11.06 -36.34 19.32
CA GLU A 30 10.81 -36.71 20.70
C GLU A 30 11.86 -36.09 21.61
N ALA A 31 11.44 -35.69 22.82
CA ALA A 31 12.31 -35.23 23.91
C ALA A 31 11.82 -35.84 25.24
N ASP A 32 12.72 -36.23 26.10
CA ASP A 32 12.46 -36.97 27.32
C ASP A 32 12.35 -36.08 28.57
N GLY A 33 12.33 -34.75 28.39
CA GLY A 33 12.17 -33.77 29.46
C GLY A 33 12.34 -32.34 28.99
N VAL A 34 12.22 -31.40 29.92
CA VAL A 34 12.28 -29.94 29.65
C VAL A 34 13.61 -29.56 29.01
N THR A 35 14.73 -30.07 29.55
CA THR A 35 16.09 -29.75 29.07
C THR A 35 16.29 -30.23 27.62
N ALA A 36 15.87 -31.45 27.31
CA ALA A 36 15.95 -32.00 25.96
C ALA A 36 14.98 -31.28 25.01
N GLY A 37 13.78 -30.96 25.48
CA GLY A 37 12.80 -30.18 24.75
C GLY A 37 13.30 -28.79 24.36
N ALA A 38 13.85 -28.04 25.31
CA ALA A 38 14.44 -26.72 25.08
C ALA A 38 15.59 -26.76 24.08
N LYS A 39 16.43 -27.80 24.13
CA LYS A 39 17.51 -28.01 23.16
C LYS A 39 16.95 -28.23 21.75
N ARG A 40 15.92 -29.08 21.61
CA ARG A 40 15.28 -29.29 20.28
C ARG A 40 14.65 -28.04 19.72
N ILE A 41 13.99 -27.24 20.55
CA ILE A 41 13.40 -25.96 20.17
C ILE A 41 14.46 -24.99 19.66
N SER A 42 15.70 -25.03 20.23
CA SER A 42 16.79 -24.18 19.75
C SER A 42 17.43 -24.64 18.44
N GLU A 43 17.33 -25.93 18.11
CA GLU A 43 17.96 -26.56 16.92
C GLU A 43 17.00 -26.60 15.70
N ASP A 44 15.70 -26.74 15.93
CA ASP A 44 14.67 -26.97 14.89
C ASP A 44 13.44 -26.07 15.11
N VAL A 45 12.71 -25.80 14.01
CA VAL A 45 11.41 -25.11 14.06
C VAL A 45 10.27 -26.14 14.01
N PHE A 46 9.32 -25.99 14.92
CA PHE A 46 8.16 -26.86 15.01
C PHE A 46 6.86 -26.08 14.77
N ASP A 47 5.88 -26.75 14.16
CA ASP A 47 4.53 -26.18 13.99
C ASP A 47 3.72 -26.31 15.27
N VAL A 48 3.79 -27.48 15.95
CA VAL A 48 3.14 -27.71 17.24
C VAL A 48 4.07 -28.42 18.19
N VAL A 49 4.10 -27.99 19.45
CA VAL A 49 4.78 -28.63 20.55
C VAL A 49 3.73 -29.21 21.51
N ILE A 50 3.85 -30.48 21.81
CA ILE A 50 2.99 -31.20 22.77
C ILE A 50 3.88 -31.57 23.94
N THR A 51 3.62 -31.03 25.12
CA THR A 51 4.47 -31.25 26.29
C THR A 51 3.69 -31.74 27.49
N ASP A 52 4.23 -32.69 28.25
CA ASP A 52 3.68 -32.99 29.57
C ASP A 52 3.82 -31.78 30.48
N LEU A 53 2.87 -31.59 31.36
CA LEU A 53 2.87 -30.50 32.33
C LEU A 53 3.90 -30.77 33.43
N ARG A 54 4.05 -32.01 33.89
CA ARG A 54 4.95 -32.35 35.02
C ARG A 54 6.00 -33.36 34.62
N MET A 55 7.26 -32.97 34.66
CA MET A 55 8.42 -33.81 34.36
C MET A 55 9.44 -33.72 35.46
N PRO A 56 10.30 -34.74 35.69
CA PRO A 56 11.27 -34.76 36.75
C PRO A 56 12.30 -33.63 36.71
N ASP A 57 12.60 -33.09 35.52
CA ASP A 57 13.59 -32.05 35.27
C ASP A 57 12.98 -30.65 35.12
N GLY A 58 11.65 -30.49 35.32
CA GLY A 58 10.97 -29.18 35.25
C GLY A 58 9.48 -29.25 34.89
N ASP A 59 8.90 -28.09 34.61
CA ASP A 59 7.50 -27.93 34.30
C ASP A 59 7.30 -27.69 32.76
N GLY A 60 6.24 -28.28 32.19
CA GLY A 60 5.87 -28.01 30.81
C GLY A 60 5.58 -26.54 30.51
N LEU A 61 5.31 -25.73 31.53
CA LEU A 61 5.21 -24.27 31.37
C LEU A 61 6.59 -23.65 31.05
N ASP A 62 7.70 -24.25 31.44
CA ASP A 62 9.02 -23.79 31.06
C ASP A 62 9.32 -24.07 29.57
N VAL A 63 8.83 -25.22 29.06
CA VAL A 63 8.86 -25.53 27.63
C VAL A 63 8.01 -24.51 26.87
N LEU A 64 6.81 -24.18 27.34
CA LEU A 64 5.94 -23.16 26.74
C LEU A 64 6.63 -21.79 26.67
N ARG A 65 7.26 -21.35 27.77
CA ARG A 65 8.01 -20.10 27.81
C ARG A 65 9.17 -20.09 26.81
N ALA A 66 9.91 -21.20 26.70
CA ALA A 66 11.01 -21.34 25.76
C ALA A 66 10.51 -21.26 24.29
N VAL A 67 9.41 -21.93 23.99
CA VAL A 67 8.79 -21.86 22.64
C VAL A 67 8.35 -20.44 22.32
N LYS A 68 7.60 -19.78 23.20
CA LYS A 68 7.07 -18.44 22.93
C LYS A 68 8.16 -17.36 22.87
N ALA A 69 9.30 -17.56 23.54
CA ALA A 69 10.44 -16.66 23.43
C ALA A 69 11.20 -16.78 22.11
N GLN A 70 11.20 -17.96 21.47
CA GLN A 70 12.01 -18.25 20.29
C GLN A 70 11.17 -18.26 18.99
N ALA A 71 9.94 -18.77 19.05
CA ALA A 71 9.05 -18.94 17.90
C ALA A 71 7.59 -18.67 18.33
N ALA A 72 7.19 -17.39 18.24
CA ALA A 72 5.85 -16.95 18.65
C ALA A 72 4.70 -17.68 17.93
N ASP A 73 4.93 -18.14 16.69
CA ASP A 73 3.95 -18.82 15.85
C ASP A 73 3.80 -20.30 16.13
N THR A 74 4.70 -20.91 16.92
CA THR A 74 4.60 -22.31 17.30
C THR A 74 3.48 -22.46 18.33
N GLU A 75 2.52 -23.35 18.01
CA GLU A 75 1.43 -23.64 18.95
C GLU A 75 1.85 -24.69 19.99
N VAL A 76 1.39 -24.53 21.23
CA VAL A 76 1.76 -25.40 22.33
C VAL A 76 0.50 -25.99 22.97
N ILE A 77 0.47 -27.33 23.08
CA ILE A 77 -0.57 -28.08 23.77
C ILE A 77 0.06 -28.75 24.99
N LEU A 78 -0.49 -28.49 26.18
CA LEU A 78 -0.01 -29.15 27.40
C LEU A 78 -0.83 -30.43 27.66
N LEU A 79 -0.14 -31.51 27.99
CA LEU A 79 -0.71 -32.74 28.47
C LEU A 79 -0.71 -32.76 30.00
N THR A 80 -1.73 -33.26 30.63
CA THR A 80 -1.78 -33.40 32.10
C THR A 80 -2.51 -34.68 32.51
N ALA A 81 -2.03 -35.33 33.54
CA ALA A 81 -2.73 -36.47 34.18
C ALA A 81 -3.86 -36.00 35.08
N TYR A 82 -3.90 -34.74 35.50
CA TYR A 82 -4.89 -34.18 36.41
C TYR A 82 -5.27 -32.76 35.99
N ALA A 83 -6.52 -32.54 35.68
CA ALA A 83 -7.05 -31.23 35.28
C ALA A 83 -7.14 -30.29 36.50
N GLY A 84 -5.99 -29.73 36.93
CA GLY A 84 -5.96 -28.62 37.89
C GLY A 84 -6.37 -27.33 37.22
N TRP A 85 -7.47 -26.70 37.64
CA TRP A 85 -8.01 -25.45 37.10
C TRP A 85 -6.96 -24.31 37.06
N GLU A 86 -6.06 -24.23 38.08
CA GLU A 86 -5.05 -23.17 38.16
C GLU A 86 -3.95 -23.33 37.11
N SER A 87 -3.43 -24.52 36.88
CA SER A 87 -2.38 -24.81 35.91
C SER A 87 -2.87 -24.59 34.46
N ALA A 88 -4.12 -24.98 34.18
CA ALA A 88 -4.74 -24.73 32.88
C ALA A 88 -4.93 -23.23 32.59
N LYS A 89 -5.36 -22.46 33.57
CA LYS A 89 -5.54 -21.01 33.48
C LYS A 89 -4.20 -20.29 33.24
N GLU A 90 -3.13 -20.75 33.92
CA GLU A 90 -1.80 -20.19 33.74
C GLU A 90 -1.24 -20.52 32.35
N ALA A 91 -1.41 -21.73 31.87
CA ALA A 91 -0.98 -22.15 30.54
C ALA A 91 -1.60 -21.29 29.45
N ILE A 92 -2.93 -21.07 29.47
CA ILE A 92 -3.62 -20.21 28.50
C ILE A 92 -3.15 -18.76 28.60
N ARG A 93 -2.91 -18.24 29.83
CA ARG A 93 -2.40 -16.88 30.02
C ARG A 93 -0.99 -16.71 29.45
N LEU A 94 -0.17 -17.76 29.46
CA LEU A 94 1.17 -17.78 28.90
C LEU A 94 1.19 -18.03 27.37
N GLY A 95 0.02 -18.21 26.75
CA GLY A 95 -0.12 -18.36 25.31
C GLY A 95 -0.10 -19.83 24.82
N ALA A 96 -0.41 -20.80 25.68
CA ALA A 96 -0.72 -22.14 25.19
C ALA A 96 -2.00 -22.14 24.38
N LEU A 97 -2.03 -22.92 23.29
CA LEU A 97 -3.23 -23.11 22.49
C LEU A 97 -4.33 -23.79 23.28
N ASP A 98 -3.97 -24.84 23.98
CA ASP A 98 -4.90 -25.65 24.79
C ASP A 98 -4.17 -26.51 25.81
N TYR A 99 -4.94 -27.10 26.71
CA TYR A 99 -4.47 -28.18 27.57
C TYR A 99 -5.33 -29.42 27.36
N PHE A 100 -4.73 -30.61 27.48
CA PHE A 100 -5.39 -31.88 27.19
C PHE A 100 -5.10 -32.89 28.32
N GLU A 101 -6.15 -33.53 28.81
CA GLU A 101 -6.06 -34.53 29.88
C GLU A 101 -5.62 -35.91 29.32
N LYS A 102 -4.53 -36.46 29.86
CA LYS A 102 -4.07 -37.81 29.49
C LYS A 102 -5.16 -38.81 29.83
N GLY A 103 -5.46 -39.74 28.90
CA GLY A 103 -6.49 -40.75 29.08
C GLY A 103 -7.84 -40.45 28.42
N ARG A 104 -8.03 -39.26 27.85
CA ARG A 104 -9.13 -38.97 26.93
C ARG A 104 -8.91 -39.63 25.56
N GLU A 105 -9.96 -39.67 24.74
CA GLU A 105 -9.89 -40.23 23.40
C GLU A 105 -8.84 -39.47 22.55
N PRO A 106 -7.89 -40.20 21.94
CA PRO A 106 -6.87 -39.59 21.11
C PRO A 106 -7.40 -38.73 19.97
N ASP A 107 -8.58 -39.04 19.46
CA ASP A 107 -9.21 -38.29 18.35
C ASP A 107 -9.53 -36.83 18.72
N GLU A 108 -9.80 -36.53 19.98
CA GLU A 108 -10.00 -35.16 20.43
C GLU A 108 -8.70 -34.35 20.38
N LEU A 109 -7.56 -34.93 20.76
CA LEU A 109 -6.25 -34.31 20.64
C LEU A 109 -5.89 -34.05 19.17
N TYR A 110 -6.15 -35.04 18.31
CA TYR A 110 -5.88 -34.88 16.87
C TYR A 110 -6.72 -33.77 16.24
N HIS A 111 -8.00 -33.67 16.58
CA HIS A 111 -8.85 -32.60 16.09
C HIS A 111 -8.33 -31.22 16.46
N ARG A 112 -7.78 -31.06 17.67
CA ARG A 112 -7.17 -29.81 18.14
C ARG A 112 -5.89 -29.49 17.38
N ILE A 113 -5.04 -30.49 17.12
CA ILE A 113 -3.81 -30.33 16.33
C ILE A 113 -4.15 -29.94 14.90
N ASP A 114 -5.09 -30.65 14.27
CA ASP A 114 -5.50 -30.34 12.88
C ASP A 114 -6.10 -28.94 12.76
N LYS A 115 -6.90 -28.49 13.74
CA LYS A 115 -7.45 -27.14 13.80
C LYS A 115 -6.32 -26.10 13.92
N ALA A 116 -5.37 -26.32 14.82
CA ALA A 116 -4.21 -25.45 15.01
C ALA A 116 -3.40 -25.30 13.73
N LEU A 117 -3.10 -26.42 13.06
CA LEU A 117 -2.35 -26.45 11.81
C LEU A 117 -3.10 -25.76 10.67
N ALA A 118 -4.43 -25.91 10.58
CA ALA A 118 -5.25 -25.24 9.59
C ALA A 118 -5.28 -23.72 9.80
N GLU A 119 -5.44 -23.26 11.03
CA GLU A 119 -5.40 -21.83 11.38
C GLU A 119 -4.02 -21.22 11.11
N GLN A 120 -2.94 -21.94 11.45
CA GLN A 120 -1.57 -21.51 11.17
C GLN A 120 -1.28 -21.45 9.66
N ALA A 121 -1.72 -22.48 8.89
CA ALA A 121 -1.57 -22.47 7.44
C ALA A 121 -2.30 -21.29 6.79
N LEU A 122 -3.53 -21.01 7.22
CA LEU A 122 -4.31 -19.88 6.74
C LEU A 122 -3.66 -18.53 7.08
N ARG A 123 -3.08 -18.41 8.28
CA ARG A 123 -2.34 -17.22 8.70
C ARG A 123 -1.10 -17.00 7.85
N ARG A 124 -0.27 -18.06 7.64
CA ARG A 124 0.91 -18.02 6.77
C ARG A 124 0.57 -17.72 5.31
N GLU A 125 -0.52 -18.30 4.78
CA GLU A 125 -0.99 -18.00 3.43
C GLU A 125 -1.43 -16.54 3.30
N ASN A 126 -2.15 -16.00 4.28
CA ASN A 126 -2.56 -14.61 4.31
C ASN A 126 -1.35 -13.67 4.39
N GLU A 127 -0.33 -14.00 5.20
CA GLU A 127 0.92 -13.24 5.29
C GLU A 127 1.71 -13.31 3.98
N ASN A 128 1.83 -14.48 3.37
CA ASN A 128 2.47 -14.64 2.06
C ASN A 128 1.73 -13.88 0.97
N LEU A 129 0.39 -13.93 0.94
CA LEU A 129 -0.41 -13.15 0.00
C LEU A 129 -0.24 -11.64 0.22
N ARG A 130 -0.18 -11.20 1.48
CA ARG A 130 0.11 -9.79 1.83
C ARG A 130 1.52 -9.40 1.41
N GLN A 131 2.51 -10.25 1.63
CA GLN A 131 3.89 -10.01 1.19
C GLN A 131 3.99 -9.99 -0.34
N GLN A 132 3.35 -10.92 -1.05
CA GLN A 132 3.29 -10.91 -2.52
C GLN A 132 2.57 -9.66 -3.06
N LEU A 133 1.50 -9.22 -2.40
CA LEU A 133 0.84 -7.95 -2.71
C LEU A 133 1.77 -6.76 -2.42
N SER A 134 2.46 -6.77 -1.28
CA SER A 134 3.48 -5.77 -0.93
C SER A 134 4.61 -5.70 -1.95
N GLU A 135 5.14 -6.85 -2.37
CA GLU A 135 6.19 -6.94 -3.40
C GLU A 135 5.66 -6.55 -4.80
N ARG A 136 4.43 -6.97 -5.13
CA ARG A 136 3.82 -6.69 -6.44
C ARG A 136 3.43 -5.21 -6.59
N TYR A 137 3.03 -4.57 -5.50
CA TYR A 137 2.67 -3.14 -5.49
C TYR A 137 3.80 -2.25 -4.97
N GLY A 138 4.98 -2.81 -4.64
CA GLY A 138 6.14 -2.04 -4.17
C GLY A 138 5.93 -1.39 -2.80
N ILE A 139 5.10 -2.01 -1.94
CA ILE A 139 4.83 -1.53 -0.58
C ILE A 139 5.90 -2.05 0.41
N ALA A 140 7.15 -1.89 0.11
CA ALA A 140 8.11 -1.51 1.12
C ALA A 140 7.76 -0.05 1.42
N GLY A 141 7.47 0.33 2.67
CA GLY A 141 6.96 1.66 3.01
C GLY A 141 7.58 2.83 2.25
N PRO A 142 7.10 4.04 2.37
CA PRO A 142 7.60 5.14 1.56
C PRO A 142 9.12 5.27 1.74
N ILE A 143 9.86 5.15 0.65
CA ILE A 143 11.32 5.40 0.64
C ILE A 143 11.49 6.88 0.91
N ALA A 144 12.08 7.21 2.05
CA ALA A 144 12.26 8.57 2.53
C ALA A 144 13.64 8.73 3.14
N GLN A 145 14.49 9.48 2.48
CA GLN A 145 15.80 9.91 2.98
C GLN A 145 15.82 11.42 3.20
N SER A 146 14.93 12.15 2.54
CA SER A 146 14.83 13.60 2.65
C SER A 146 14.19 14.04 3.95
N PRO A 147 14.64 15.15 4.56
CA PRO A 147 14.02 15.74 5.75
C PRO A 147 12.53 16.09 5.53
N ALA A 148 12.18 16.53 4.33
CA ALA A 148 10.82 16.88 3.97
C ALA A 148 9.90 15.65 4.06
N MET A 149 10.35 14.50 3.59
CA MET A 149 9.56 13.27 3.64
C MET A 149 9.56 12.65 5.03
N THR A 150 10.65 12.75 5.79
CA THR A 150 10.72 12.33 7.20
C THR A 150 9.66 13.06 8.02
N THR A 151 9.51 14.38 7.85
CA THR A 151 8.45 15.16 8.51
C THR A 151 7.05 14.65 8.19
N VAL A 152 6.81 14.22 6.96
CA VAL A 152 5.53 13.61 6.55
C VAL A 152 5.31 12.28 7.27
N LEU A 153 6.34 11.43 7.35
CA LEU A 153 6.25 10.13 8.02
C LEU A 153 6.07 10.27 9.54
N ASP A 154 6.74 11.20 10.18
CA ASP A 154 6.54 11.50 11.60
C ASP A 154 5.10 11.93 11.89
N LEU A 155 4.49 12.72 10.99
CA LEU A 155 3.08 13.07 11.10
C LEU A 155 2.18 11.85 10.91
N VAL A 156 2.50 10.98 9.93
CA VAL A 156 1.76 9.72 9.68
C VAL A 156 1.77 8.85 10.95
N GLU A 157 2.93 8.62 11.56
CA GLU A 157 3.05 7.80 12.78
C GLU A 157 2.20 8.36 13.95
N ARG A 158 2.18 9.68 14.12
CA ARG A 158 1.39 10.34 15.17
C ARG A 158 -0.11 10.25 14.94
N VAL A 159 -0.55 10.26 13.70
CA VAL A 159 -1.98 10.31 13.34
C VAL A 159 -2.55 8.91 13.11
N ALA A 160 -1.74 7.94 12.71
CA ALA A 160 -2.18 6.59 12.40
C ALA A 160 -2.99 5.93 13.54
N PRO A 161 -2.63 6.05 14.84
CA PRO A 161 -3.41 5.45 15.93
C PRO A 161 -4.80 6.06 16.15
N THR A 162 -5.12 7.18 15.52
CA THR A 162 -6.41 7.87 15.68
C THR A 162 -7.41 7.48 14.59
N ASP A 163 -8.71 7.70 14.82
CA ASP A 163 -9.75 7.57 13.79
C ASP A 163 -10.00 8.88 13.02
N ALA A 164 -9.13 9.88 13.17
CA ALA A 164 -9.29 11.17 12.50
C ALA A 164 -9.25 11.01 10.97
N THR A 165 -10.09 11.76 10.28
CA THR A 165 -10.06 11.91 8.82
C THR A 165 -8.79 12.64 8.41
N LEU A 166 -8.10 12.14 7.40
CA LEU A 166 -6.92 12.77 6.81
C LEU A 166 -7.20 13.25 5.40
N LEU A 167 -6.70 14.46 5.11
CA LEU A 167 -6.61 14.98 3.76
C LEU A 167 -5.15 14.98 3.30
N ILE A 168 -4.82 14.12 2.34
CA ILE A 168 -3.48 13.98 1.76
C ILE A 168 -3.41 14.83 0.49
N GLN A 169 -2.62 15.89 0.51
CA GLN A 169 -2.45 16.77 -0.65
C GLN A 169 -1.07 16.60 -1.27
N GLY A 170 -1.02 16.71 -2.59
CA GLY A 170 0.25 16.67 -3.34
C GLY A 170 -0.01 16.51 -4.82
N GLU A 171 0.97 16.82 -5.63
CA GLU A 171 0.91 16.69 -7.08
C GLU A 171 0.61 15.23 -7.51
N SER A 172 0.17 15.05 -8.76
CA SER A 172 0.01 13.70 -9.31
C SER A 172 1.35 12.95 -9.30
N GLY A 173 1.30 11.66 -8.96
CA GLY A 173 2.50 10.82 -8.95
C GLY A 173 3.44 11.00 -7.75
N THR A 174 3.10 11.77 -6.72
CA THR A 174 3.93 11.97 -5.52
C THR A 174 3.90 10.80 -4.53
N GLY A 175 2.97 9.84 -4.68
CA GLY A 175 2.85 8.68 -3.79
C GLY A 175 1.79 8.85 -2.69
N LYS A 176 0.75 9.67 -2.89
CA LYS A 176 -0.35 9.88 -1.92
C LYS A 176 -1.01 8.59 -1.45
N GLU A 177 -1.21 7.63 -2.37
CA GLU A 177 -1.77 6.33 -2.03
C GLU A 177 -0.87 5.52 -1.09
N LEU A 178 0.46 5.55 -1.30
CA LEU A 178 1.42 4.90 -0.39
C LEU A 178 1.38 5.50 1.02
N ILE A 179 1.18 6.82 1.13
CA ILE A 179 0.99 7.48 2.42
C ILE A 179 -0.32 7.02 3.09
N ALA A 180 -1.42 6.91 2.34
CA ALA A 180 -2.68 6.39 2.88
C ALA A 180 -2.55 4.94 3.35
N GLN A 181 -1.85 4.10 2.61
CA GLN A 181 -1.55 2.72 3.00
C GLN A 181 -0.67 2.67 4.25
N ALA A 182 0.36 3.53 4.35
CA ALA A 182 1.21 3.62 5.53
C ALA A 182 0.40 4.02 6.79
N VAL A 183 -0.51 5.01 6.67
CA VAL A 183 -1.44 5.39 7.75
C VAL A 183 -2.30 4.20 8.18
N HIS A 184 -2.86 3.44 7.24
CA HIS A 184 -3.67 2.27 7.56
C HIS A 184 -2.85 1.18 8.26
N GLN A 185 -1.68 0.85 7.75
CA GLN A 185 -0.80 -0.19 8.30
C GLN A 185 -0.30 0.14 9.71
N ALA A 186 -0.05 1.40 10.00
CA ALA A 186 0.35 1.87 11.33
C ALA A 186 -0.84 2.10 12.28
N SER A 187 -2.08 1.84 11.86
CA SER A 187 -3.29 2.07 12.65
C SER A 187 -3.78 0.79 13.34
N PRO A 188 -4.65 0.90 14.38
CA PRO A 188 -5.34 -0.26 14.96
C PRO A 188 -6.22 -1.03 13.96
N ARG A 189 -6.54 -0.42 12.80
CA ARG A 189 -7.33 -1.03 11.73
C ARG A 189 -6.47 -1.78 10.70
N ALA A 190 -5.15 -1.91 10.89
CA ALA A 190 -4.24 -2.63 9.98
C ALA A 190 -4.70 -4.06 9.59
N PRO A 191 -5.28 -4.89 10.53
CA PRO A 191 -5.79 -6.22 10.16
C PRO A 191 -7.13 -6.18 9.41
N ARG A 192 -7.77 -5.02 9.26
CA ARG A 192 -9.06 -4.82 8.62
C ARG A 192 -8.91 -4.41 7.14
N PRO A 193 -10.00 -4.40 6.35
CA PRO A 193 -9.92 -4.02 4.94
C PRO A 193 -9.38 -2.59 4.73
N PHE A 194 -8.52 -2.44 3.73
CA PHE A 194 -8.18 -1.17 3.11
C PHE A 194 -8.77 -1.14 1.71
N VAL A 195 -9.79 -0.32 1.50
CA VAL A 195 -10.50 -0.20 0.23
C VAL A 195 -10.14 1.14 -0.40
N ALA A 196 -9.65 1.13 -1.64
CA ALA A 196 -9.24 2.33 -2.35
C ALA A 196 -10.15 2.56 -3.58
N VAL A 197 -10.49 3.81 -3.83
CA VAL A 197 -11.22 4.21 -5.04
C VAL A 197 -10.70 5.55 -5.54
N ASN A 198 -10.46 5.64 -6.86
CA ASN A 198 -10.13 6.90 -7.51
C ASN A 198 -11.42 7.54 -8.06
N CYS A 199 -11.81 8.68 -7.48
CA CYS A 199 -13.06 9.38 -7.85
C CYS A 199 -13.03 9.98 -9.27
N GLY A 200 -11.83 10.23 -9.81
CA GLY A 200 -11.68 10.76 -11.18
C GLY A 200 -11.63 9.67 -12.26
N ALA A 201 -11.30 8.43 -11.88
CA ALA A 201 -11.19 7.33 -12.85
C ALA A 201 -12.52 6.63 -13.15
N VAL A 202 -13.53 6.78 -12.28
CA VAL A 202 -14.84 6.15 -12.42
C VAL A 202 -15.84 7.14 -12.99
N PRO A 203 -16.59 6.81 -14.05
CA PRO A 203 -17.67 7.67 -14.57
C PRO A 203 -18.67 8.05 -13.48
N GLU A 204 -19.14 9.32 -13.46
CA GLU A 204 -20.02 9.87 -12.43
C GLU A 204 -21.23 8.97 -12.11
N ALA A 205 -21.90 8.46 -13.15
CA ALA A 205 -23.08 7.60 -13.00
C ALA A 205 -22.77 6.26 -12.30
N LEU A 206 -21.53 5.78 -12.36
CA LEU A 206 -21.10 4.53 -11.73
C LEU A 206 -20.49 4.77 -10.35
N LEU A 207 -19.84 5.91 -10.12
CA LEU A 207 -19.17 6.21 -8.85
C LEU A 207 -20.13 6.14 -7.67
N GLU A 208 -21.36 6.60 -7.84
CA GLU A 208 -22.38 6.48 -6.79
C GLU A 208 -22.70 5.03 -6.46
N SER A 209 -22.89 4.21 -7.49
CA SER A 209 -23.17 2.78 -7.35
C SER A 209 -21.98 2.02 -6.74
N GLU A 210 -20.75 2.39 -7.09
CA GLU A 210 -19.56 1.81 -6.47
C GLU A 210 -19.46 2.16 -4.99
N LEU A 211 -19.59 3.44 -4.62
CA LEU A 211 -19.45 3.90 -3.24
C LEU A 211 -20.54 3.34 -2.31
N PHE A 212 -21.80 3.45 -2.73
CA PHE A 212 -22.95 3.18 -1.85
C PHE A 212 -23.69 1.87 -2.15
N GLY A 213 -23.34 1.19 -3.25
CA GLY A 213 -24.03 -0.01 -3.70
C GLY A 213 -25.40 0.28 -4.30
N HIS A 214 -26.06 -0.74 -4.83
CA HIS A 214 -27.40 -0.64 -5.39
C HIS A 214 -28.22 -1.91 -5.16
N VAL A 215 -29.53 -1.75 -5.16
CA VAL A 215 -30.47 -2.89 -5.20
C VAL A 215 -30.85 -3.17 -6.65
N ARG A 216 -31.28 -4.41 -6.90
CA ARG A 216 -31.80 -4.81 -8.22
C ARG A 216 -32.89 -3.84 -8.70
N GLY A 217 -32.77 -3.36 -9.94
CA GLY A 217 -33.72 -2.44 -10.54
C GLY A 217 -33.54 -0.96 -10.19
N ALA A 218 -32.46 -0.58 -9.50
CA ALA A 218 -32.17 0.80 -9.11
C ALA A 218 -31.97 1.73 -10.32
N PHE A 219 -31.44 1.20 -11.42
CA PHE A 219 -31.24 1.91 -12.70
C PHE A 219 -31.28 0.93 -13.88
N THR A 220 -31.32 1.45 -15.10
CA THR A 220 -31.29 0.64 -16.33
C THR A 220 -29.96 -0.11 -16.42
N GLY A 221 -30.00 -1.45 -16.24
CA GLY A 221 -28.82 -2.32 -16.19
C GLY A 221 -28.51 -2.90 -14.80
N ALA A 222 -29.21 -2.52 -13.73
CA ALA A 222 -29.09 -3.09 -12.41
C ALA A 222 -29.79 -4.48 -12.32
N ILE A 223 -29.15 -5.50 -12.91
CA ILE A 223 -29.71 -6.89 -12.99
C ILE A 223 -29.68 -7.57 -11.63
N ALA A 224 -28.64 -7.28 -10.82
CA ALA A 224 -28.43 -7.84 -9.47
C ALA A 224 -28.19 -6.72 -8.45
N SER A 225 -28.31 -7.01 -7.16
CA SER A 225 -27.87 -6.09 -6.12
C SER A 225 -26.35 -6.18 -5.95
N LYS A 226 -25.68 -5.06 -5.66
CA LYS A 226 -24.24 -4.95 -5.43
C LYS A 226 -24.00 -4.24 -4.10
N LEU A 227 -23.06 -4.75 -3.31
CA LEU A 227 -22.52 -4.07 -2.12
C LEU A 227 -21.72 -2.82 -2.55
N GLY A 228 -21.75 -1.80 -1.71
CA GLY A 228 -20.95 -0.59 -1.92
C GLY A 228 -19.62 -0.65 -1.17
N LEU A 229 -18.64 0.15 -1.62
CA LEU A 229 -17.31 0.23 -1.01
C LEU A 229 -17.36 0.64 0.47
N PHE A 230 -18.35 1.42 0.90
CA PHE A 230 -18.57 1.71 2.33
C PHE A 230 -18.97 0.48 3.14
N GLU A 231 -19.65 -0.50 2.53
CA GLU A 231 -19.95 -1.77 3.17
C GLU A 231 -18.73 -2.69 3.20
N GLU A 232 -17.99 -2.76 2.11
CA GLU A 232 -16.76 -3.55 1.99
C GLU A 232 -15.65 -3.06 2.95
N ALA A 233 -15.57 -1.75 3.17
CA ALA A 233 -14.61 -1.13 4.08
C ALA A 233 -15.03 -1.17 5.56
N HIS A 234 -16.18 -1.77 5.89
CA HIS A 234 -16.69 -1.76 7.27
C HIS A 234 -15.70 -2.32 8.29
N GLY A 235 -15.48 -1.59 9.37
CA GLY A 235 -14.46 -1.87 10.40
C GLY A 235 -13.03 -1.51 9.99
N GLY A 236 -12.80 -1.13 8.73
CA GLY A 236 -11.51 -0.83 8.13
C GLY A 236 -11.32 0.62 7.73
N THR A 237 -10.68 0.82 6.57
CA THR A 237 -10.34 2.15 6.03
C THR A 237 -10.79 2.27 4.58
N LEU A 238 -11.45 3.36 4.23
CA LEU A 238 -11.77 3.73 2.85
C LEU A 238 -10.87 4.90 2.42
N PHE A 239 -10.14 4.70 1.34
CA PHE A 239 -9.29 5.71 0.71
C PHE A 239 -9.95 6.27 -0.53
N LEU A 240 -10.22 7.58 -0.54
CA LEU A 240 -10.83 8.34 -1.64
C LEU A 240 -9.72 9.13 -2.35
N ASP A 241 -9.21 8.61 -3.45
CA ASP A 241 -8.24 9.35 -4.27
C ASP A 241 -8.96 10.32 -5.20
N GLU A 242 -8.30 11.45 -5.48
CA GLU A 242 -8.82 12.53 -6.32
C GLU A 242 -10.22 13.02 -5.88
N VAL A 243 -10.42 13.20 -4.56
CA VAL A 243 -11.71 13.62 -3.99
C VAL A 243 -12.23 14.95 -4.56
N GLY A 244 -11.33 15.81 -5.07
CA GLY A 244 -11.68 17.05 -5.78
C GLY A 244 -12.42 16.84 -7.12
N GLU A 245 -12.40 15.61 -7.66
CA GLU A 245 -13.15 15.26 -8.88
C GLU A 245 -14.58 14.78 -8.56
N MET A 246 -14.93 14.67 -7.27
CA MET A 246 -16.23 14.12 -6.86
C MET A 246 -17.37 15.06 -7.25
N PRO A 247 -18.42 14.56 -7.94
CA PRO A 247 -19.61 15.33 -8.31
C PRO A 247 -20.34 15.91 -7.07
N ALA A 248 -20.94 17.09 -7.22
CA ALA A 248 -21.60 17.79 -6.12
C ALA A 248 -22.69 16.97 -5.43
N ALA A 249 -23.44 16.17 -6.18
CA ALA A 249 -24.46 15.27 -5.63
C ALA A 249 -23.87 14.22 -4.67
N LEU A 250 -22.68 13.70 -4.97
CA LEU A 250 -21.98 12.71 -4.16
C LEU A 250 -21.30 13.34 -2.95
N GLN A 251 -20.86 14.60 -3.05
CA GLN A 251 -20.32 15.35 -1.91
C GLN A 251 -21.34 15.44 -0.77
N VAL A 252 -22.62 15.62 -1.06
CA VAL A 252 -23.70 15.66 -0.05
C VAL A 252 -23.84 14.29 0.64
N LYS A 253 -23.78 13.20 -0.13
CA LYS A 253 -23.91 11.85 0.43
C LYS A 253 -22.70 11.46 1.27
N LEU A 254 -21.49 11.79 0.80
CA LEU A 254 -20.26 11.57 1.54
C LEU A 254 -20.26 12.34 2.88
N LEU A 255 -20.70 13.60 2.86
CA LEU A 255 -20.82 14.39 4.09
C LEU A 255 -21.71 13.69 5.13
N ARG A 256 -22.84 13.13 4.69
CA ARG A 256 -23.75 12.41 5.59
C ARG A 256 -23.08 11.18 6.22
N VAL A 257 -22.34 10.39 5.43
CA VAL A 257 -21.60 9.26 5.97
C VAL A 257 -20.53 9.71 6.98
N LEU A 258 -19.79 10.77 6.68
CA LEU A 258 -18.75 11.31 7.58
C LEU A 258 -19.33 11.89 8.89
N GLN A 259 -20.59 12.30 8.91
CA GLN A 259 -21.25 12.89 10.09
C GLN A 259 -21.90 11.84 10.98
N SER A 260 -22.67 10.92 10.38
CA SER A 260 -23.53 9.98 11.11
C SER A 260 -23.17 8.50 10.87
N GLY A 261 -22.24 8.20 9.94
CA GLY A 261 -22.00 6.83 9.50
C GLY A 261 -23.13 6.23 8.65
N GLU A 262 -24.18 7.01 8.35
CA GLU A 262 -25.37 6.52 7.65
C GLU A 262 -25.33 6.76 6.15
N PHE A 263 -25.78 5.76 5.38
CA PHE A 263 -25.98 5.87 3.94
C PHE A 263 -27.12 4.97 3.47
N ARG A 264 -27.46 5.05 2.20
CA ARG A 264 -28.48 4.17 1.57
C ARG A 264 -27.94 3.68 0.22
N ARG A 265 -28.22 2.42 -0.09
CA ARG A 265 -27.98 1.90 -1.45
C ARG A 265 -28.90 2.58 -2.45
N LEU A 266 -28.43 2.72 -3.68
CA LEU A 266 -29.27 3.26 -4.75
C LEU A 266 -30.53 2.40 -4.94
N GLY A 267 -31.67 3.07 -5.02
CA GLY A 267 -32.97 2.42 -5.12
C GLY A 267 -33.53 1.84 -3.82
N ALA A 268 -32.80 1.90 -2.71
CA ALA A 268 -33.28 1.41 -1.42
C ALA A 268 -33.77 2.56 -0.51
N THR A 269 -34.79 2.27 0.30
CA THR A 269 -35.29 3.20 1.34
C THR A 269 -34.61 2.97 2.68
N GLN A 270 -34.11 1.76 2.94
CA GLN A 270 -33.46 1.38 4.18
C GLN A 270 -32.14 2.11 4.36
N ALA A 271 -31.93 2.75 5.52
CA ALA A 271 -30.64 3.29 5.91
C ALA A 271 -29.75 2.16 6.45
N LEU A 272 -28.48 2.22 6.10
CA LEU A 272 -27.40 1.36 6.57
C LEU A 272 -26.43 2.21 7.36
N THR A 273 -25.72 1.61 8.31
CA THR A 273 -24.66 2.27 9.09
C THR A 273 -23.33 1.55 8.85
N THR A 274 -22.26 2.34 8.80
CA THR A 274 -20.89 1.82 8.67
C THR A 274 -19.95 2.51 9.65
N ASP A 275 -19.00 1.74 10.18
CA ASP A 275 -17.83 2.24 10.91
C ASP A 275 -16.63 2.14 9.99
N VAL A 276 -16.26 3.24 9.34
CA VAL A 276 -15.15 3.31 8.38
C VAL A 276 -14.31 4.53 8.65
N ARG A 277 -12.99 4.35 8.76
CA ARG A 277 -12.05 5.46 8.75
C ARG A 277 -11.88 5.95 7.32
N VAL A 278 -12.08 7.24 7.08
CA VAL A 278 -11.94 7.82 5.74
C VAL A 278 -10.61 8.56 5.62
N LEU A 279 -9.84 8.23 4.58
CA LEU A 279 -8.67 8.96 4.12
C LEU A 279 -8.99 9.54 2.75
N ALA A 280 -8.73 10.81 2.52
CA ALA A 280 -8.98 11.48 1.24
C ALA A 280 -7.67 12.01 0.65
N ALA A 281 -7.51 11.92 -0.67
CA ALA A 281 -6.37 12.52 -1.36
C ALA A 281 -6.82 13.40 -2.52
N THR A 282 -6.02 14.43 -2.82
CA THR A 282 -6.26 15.32 -3.96
C THR A 282 -4.96 16.00 -4.42
N ASN A 283 -4.90 16.29 -5.71
CA ASN A 283 -3.89 17.18 -6.31
C ASN A 283 -4.44 18.61 -6.53
N ARG A 284 -5.73 18.84 -6.29
CA ARG A 284 -6.39 20.14 -6.46
C ARG A 284 -6.33 20.98 -5.20
N ASP A 285 -6.40 22.29 -5.38
CA ASP A 285 -6.63 23.21 -4.28
C ASP A 285 -8.12 23.25 -3.91
N LEU A 286 -8.50 22.49 -2.88
CA LEU A 286 -9.89 22.45 -2.41
C LEU A 286 -10.36 23.79 -1.85
N VAL A 287 -9.46 24.63 -1.31
CA VAL A 287 -9.83 25.95 -0.81
C VAL A 287 -10.32 26.85 -1.96
N GLU A 288 -9.60 26.81 -3.07
CA GLU A 288 -9.99 27.56 -4.25
C GLU A 288 -11.27 26.97 -4.87
N MET A 289 -11.41 25.63 -4.89
CA MET A 289 -12.65 24.99 -5.36
C MET A 289 -13.89 25.35 -4.52
N VAL A 290 -13.72 25.51 -3.20
CA VAL A 290 -14.79 26.00 -2.31
C VAL A 290 -15.19 27.43 -2.68
N ARG A 291 -14.22 28.31 -2.92
CA ARG A 291 -14.49 29.70 -3.34
C ARG A 291 -15.24 29.78 -4.66
N GLN A 292 -14.95 28.86 -5.57
CA GLN A 292 -15.60 28.75 -6.88
C GLN A 292 -16.94 28.00 -6.84
N GLY A 293 -17.36 27.50 -5.68
CA GLY A 293 -18.60 26.72 -5.52
C GLY A 293 -18.56 25.32 -6.14
N MET A 294 -17.37 24.82 -6.53
CA MET A 294 -17.18 23.49 -7.09
C MET A 294 -17.01 22.40 -6.03
N PHE A 295 -16.70 22.80 -4.80
CA PHE A 295 -16.60 21.90 -3.65
C PHE A 295 -17.33 22.50 -2.46
N ARG A 296 -18.04 21.68 -1.69
CA ARG A 296 -18.81 22.16 -0.55
C ARG A 296 -17.88 22.48 0.63
N ASP A 297 -18.11 23.59 1.28
CA ASP A 297 -17.36 24.05 2.46
C ASP A 297 -17.54 23.12 3.67
N ASP A 298 -18.77 22.64 3.92
CA ASP A 298 -19.08 21.74 5.03
C ASP A 298 -18.34 20.38 4.88
N LEU A 299 -18.25 19.84 3.67
CA LEU A 299 -17.47 18.64 3.38
C LEU A 299 -15.97 18.89 3.51
N PHE A 300 -15.48 20.03 3.01
CA PHE A 300 -14.07 20.41 3.15
C PHE A 300 -13.62 20.39 4.62
N TYR A 301 -14.35 21.04 5.51
CA TYR A 301 -14.00 21.06 6.94
C TYR A 301 -14.07 19.67 7.58
N ARG A 302 -14.94 18.78 7.11
CA ARG A 302 -15.05 17.43 7.64
C ARG A 302 -13.94 16.51 7.14
N LEU A 303 -13.42 16.73 5.93
CA LEU A 303 -12.27 16.00 5.37
C LEU A 303 -10.94 16.55 5.88
N ASN A 304 -10.82 17.87 6.06
CA ASN A 304 -9.58 18.56 6.42
C ASN A 304 -9.39 18.68 7.93
N VAL A 305 -9.59 17.58 8.68
CA VAL A 305 -9.30 17.54 10.12
C VAL A 305 -7.81 17.54 10.37
N ILE A 306 -7.08 16.69 9.63
CA ILE A 306 -5.62 16.69 9.62
C ILE A 306 -5.16 16.71 8.16
N ARG A 307 -4.26 17.64 7.85
CA ARG A 307 -3.71 17.81 6.51
C ARG A 307 -2.28 17.24 6.44
N VAL A 308 -2.06 16.36 5.50
CA VAL A 308 -0.73 15.81 5.14
C VAL A 308 -0.37 16.32 3.75
N VAL A 309 0.72 17.08 3.64
CA VAL A 309 1.19 17.58 2.34
C VAL A 309 2.39 16.76 1.91
N VAL A 310 2.25 16.03 0.80
CA VAL A 310 3.34 15.23 0.21
C VAL A 310 4.12 16.11 -0.74
N PRO A 311 5.43 16.37 -0.48
CA PRO A 311 6.23 17.24 -1.31
C PRO A 311 6.45 16.64 -2.70
N PRO A 312 6.52 17.45 -3.76
CA PRO A 312 6.90 17.01 -5.09
C PRO A 312 8.36 16.53 -5.10
N LEU A 313 8.70 15.65 -6.06
CA LEU A 313 10.03 15.01 -6.08
C LEU A 313 11.20 16.00 -6.22
N ARG A 314 10.98 17.12 -6.89
CA ARG A 314 11.97 18.21 -7.00
C ARG A 314 12.34 18.89 -5.66
N GLU A 315 11.49 18.78 -4.64
CA GLU A 315 11.71 19.31 -3.28
C GLU A 315 12.29 18.25 -2.31
N ARG A 316 12.48 17.01 -2.79
CA ARG A 316 13.06 15.88 -2.04
C ARG A 316 14.06 15.10 -2.90
N ARG A 317 15.03 15.83 -3.47
CA ARG A 317 16.00 15.25 -4.42
C ARG A 317 16.86 14.15 -3.81
N GLU A 318 17.06 14.16 -2.50
CA GLU A 318 17.79 13.14 -1.75
C GLU A 318 17.13 11.77 -1.86
N ASP A 319 15.82 11.72 -2.12
CA ASP A 319 15.08 10.46 -2.28
C ASP A 319 15.28 9.83 -3.67
N ILE A 320 15.70 10.64 -4.68
CA ILE A 320 15.77 10.18 -6.09
C ILE A 320 16.70 8.98 -6.27
N PRO A 321 17.95 8.97 -5.74
CA PRO A 321 18.83 7.81 -5.92
C PRO A 321 18.24 6.53 -5.34
N ALA A 322 17.72 6.59 -4.11
CA ALA A 322 17.15 5.42 -3.44
C ALA A 322 15.88 4.90 -4.14
N LEU A 323 15.02 5.81 -4.63
CA LEU A 323 13.86 5.46 -5.45
C LEU A 323 14.28 4.82 -6.77
N ALA A 324 15.27 5.39 -7.45
CA ALA A 324 15.77 4.89 -8.73
C ALA A 324 16.39 3.49 -8.58
N GLU A 325 17.18 3.25 -7.53
CA GLU A 325 17.74 1.93 -7.21
C GLU A 325 16.66 0.92 -6.90
N HIS A 326 15.64 1.30 -6.13
CA HIS A 326 14.49 0.44 -5.82
C HIS A 326 13.75 0.03 -7.09
N PHE A 327 13.41 0.98 -7.97
CA PHE A 327 12.72 0.68 -9.22
C PHE A 327 13.58 -0.13 -10.18
N LEU A 328 14.90 0.13 -10.21
CA LEU A 328 15.85 -0.65 -11.01
C LEU A 328 15.89 -2.11 -10.53
N ALA A 329 16.06 -2.32 -9.23
CA ALA A 329 16.10 -3.68 -8.65
C ALA A 329 14.82 -4.45 -8.94
N ARG A 330 13.65 -3.80 -8.77
CA ARG A 330 12.35 -4.41 -9.07
C ARG A 330 12.17 -4.76 -10.55
N SER A 331 12.57 -3.87 -11.46
CA SER A 331 12.42 -4.08 -12.90
C SER A 331 13.45 -5.07 -13.44
N ALA A 332 14.70 -5.02 -12.97
CA ALA A 332 15.75 -5.96 -13.33
C ALA A 332 15.46 -7.38 -12.83
N GLY A 333 14.86 -7.52 -11.63
CA GLY A 333 14.41 -8.80 -11.09
C GLY A 333 13.37 -9.48 -11.97
N LYS A 334 12.40 -8.73 -12.53
CA LYS A 334 11.41 -9.26 -13.49
C LYS A 334 12.04 -9.81 -14.77
N LEU A 335 13.21 -9.28 -15.15
CA LEU A 335 13.95 -9.67 -16.36
C LEU A 335 15.09 -10.66 -16.07
N ASN A 336 15.25 -11.11 -14.81
CA ASN A 336 16.37 -11.94 -14.36
C ASN A 336 17.73 -11.34 -14.76
N ARG A 337 17.89 -10.01 -14.61
CA ARG A 337 19.12 -9.28 -14.93
C ARG A 337 19.66 -8.62 -13.65
N GLU A 338 20.98 -8.53 -13.56
CA GLU A 338 21.63 -7.68 -12.55
C GLU A 338 22.08 -6.38 -13.23
N LEU A 339 21.47 -5.28 -12.85
CA LEU A 339 21.75 -3.95 -13.39
C LEU A 339 22.13 -2.97 -12.28
N ARG A 340 22.97 -2.00 -12.64
CA ARG A 340 23.34 -0.88 -11.76
C ARG A 340 23.21 0.42 -12.52
N LEU A 341 22.93 1.52 -11.83
CA LEU A 341 22.98 2.87 -12.41
C LEU A 341 24.43 3.34 -12.50
N SER A 342 24.82 3.95 -13.61
CA SER A 342 26.09 4.67 -13.68
C SER A 342 26.01 5.99 -12.90
N ALA A 343 27.16 6.51 -12.45
CA ALA A 343 27.21 7.80 -11.73
C ALA A 343 26.65 8.94 -12.58
N GLU A 344 26.93 8.92 -13.89
CA GLU A 344 26.43 9.90 -14.85
C GLU A 344 24.91 9.81 -15.02
N ALA A 345 24.33 8.59 -15.00
CA ALA A 345 22.89 8.41 -15.04
C ALA A 345 22.23 8.98 -13.78
N VAL A 346 22.79 8.71 -12.60
CA VAL A 346 22.28 9.27 -11.33
C VAL A 346 22.35 10.80 -11.35
N GLU A 347 23.42 11.38 -11.88
CA GLU A 347 23.54 12.85 -12.01
C GLU A 347 22.43 13.44 -12.91
N ARG A 348 22.08 12.76 -14.01
CA ARG A 348 20.97 13.18 -14.87
C ARG A 348 19.63 13.11 -14.16
N LEU A 349 19.39 12.02 -13.43
CA LEU A 349 18.16 11.86 -12.63
C LEU A 349 18.02 12.96 -11.58
N LEU A 350 19.11 13.38 -10.92
CA LEU A 350 19.10 14.43 -9.91
C LEU A 350 18.84 15.82 -10.49
N ARG A 351 19.22 16.07 -11.75
CA ARG A 351 19.06 17.37 -12.42
C ARG A 351 17.67 17.58 -13.00
N TYR A 352 16.98 16.50 -13.34
CA TYR A 352 15.66 16.59 -13.98
C TYR A 352 14.57 16.96 -12.94
N PRO A 353 13.62 17.87 -13.26
CA PRO A 353 12.65 18.41 -12.30
C PRO A 353 11.47 17.48 -11.97
N TRP A 354 11.29 16.39 -12.69
CA TRP A 354 10.27 15.37 -12.46
C TRP A 354 8.83 15.92 -12.37
N PRO A 355 8.28 16.54 -13.43
CA PRO A 355 6.91 17.05 -13.40
C PRO A 355 5.86 15.97 -13.13
N GLY A 356 6.10 14.71 -13.52
CA GLY A 356 5.27 13.55 -13.19
C GLY A 356 5.68 12.85 -11.89
N ASN A 357 6.59 13.45 -11.11
CA ASN A 357 7.04 12.98 -9.80
C ASN A 357 7.57 11.54 -9.82
N VAL A 358 7.24 10.75 -8.79
CA VAL A 358 7.73 9.37 -8.61
C VAL A 358 7.22 8.44 -9.72
N ARG A 359 5.99 8.67 -10.23
CA ARG A 359 5.43 7.86 -11.33
C ARG A 359 6.23 8.03 -12.62
N GLU A 360 6.70 9.23 -12.91
CA GLU A 360 7.55 9.49 -14.07
C GLU A 360 8.94 8.88 -13.89
N LEU A 361 9.53 9.00 -12.69
CA LEU A 361 10.81 8.36 -12.35
C LEU A 361 10.73 6.83 -12.50
N GLU A 362 9.67 6.21 -11.98
CA GLU A 362 9.42 4.76 -12.12
C GLU A 362 9.40 4.34 -13.60
N ASN A 363 8.60 5.03 -14.42
CA ASN A 363 8.50 4.75 -15.86
C ASN A 363 9.85 4.96 -16.58
N ALA A 364 10.61 5.99 -16.21
CA ALA A 364 11.91 6.27 -16.80
C ALA A 364 12.93 5.17 -16.48
N ILE A 365 12.96 4.68 -15.24
CA ILE A 365 13.84 3.58 -14.84
C ILE A 365 13.39 2.25 -15.46
N GLU A 366 12.10 1.97 -15.53
CA GLU A 366 11.59 0.76 -16.19
C GLU A 366 11.98 0.74 -17.68
N SER A 367 11.80 1.86 -18.39
CA SER A 367 12.24 2.01 -19.77
C SER A 367 13.75 1.81 -19.91
N ALA A 368 14.55 2.46 -19.07
CA ALA A 368 16.02 2.33 -19.08
C ALA A 368 16.48 0.90 -18.80
N THR A 369 15.81 0.18 -17.90
CA THR A 369 16.07 -1.24 -17.60
C THR A 369 15.89 -2.14 -18.82
N ILE A 370 14.88 -1.84 -19.65
CA ILE A 370 14.59 -2.59 -20.89
C ILE A 370 15.64 -2.27 -21.97
N LEU A 371 16.02 -0.99 -22.11
CA LEU A 371 16.90 -0.51 -23.15
C LEU A 371 18.39 -0.78 -22.87
N ALA A 372 18.79 -0.95 -21.62
CA ALA A 372 20.17 -1.19 -21.22
C ALA A 372 20.74 -2.46 -21.88
N ARG A 373 21.86 -2.30 -22.59
CA ARG A 373 22.52 -3.39 -23.33
C ARG A 373 23.52 -4.19 -22.50
N GLY A 374 24.02 -3.61 -21.40
CA GLY A 374 25.03 -4.19 -20.51
C GLY A 374 24.50 -4.46 -19.11
N ALA A 375 25.41 -4.53 -18.14
CA ALA A 375 25.11 -4.63 -16.71
C ALA A 375 24.91 -3.26 -16.03
N THR A 376 25.09 -2.17 -16.79
CA THR A 376 25.03 -0.78 -16.26
C THR A 376 24.09 0.04 -17.13
N VAL A 377 23.18 0.75 -16.49
CA VAL A 377 22.29 1.74 -17.11
C VAL A 377 23.07 3.04 -17.24
N SER A 378 23.26 3.51 -18.46
CA SER A 378 23.95 4.76 -18.83
C SER A 378 22.94 5.87 -19.11
N PRO A 379 23.39 7.15 -19.23
CA PRO A 379 22.51 8.25 -19.65
C PRO A 379 21.80 8.02 -20.99
N ASP A 380 22.43 7.28 -21.91
CA ASP A 380 21.87 7.00 -23.23
C ASP A 380 20.69 6.01 -23.19
N ASP A 381 20.58 5.24 -22.10
CA ASP A 381 19.47 4.32 -21.87
C ASP A 381 18.26 5.04 -21.25
N LEU A 382 18.44 6.24 -20.68
CA LEU A 382 17.37 7.06 -20.11
C LEU A 382 16.49 7.66 -21.22
N PRO A 383 15.21 7.96 -20.93
CA PRO A 383 14.35 8.68 -21.87
C PRO A 383 15.00 9.99 -22.33
N PRO A 384 14.88 10.38 -23.62
CA PRO A 384 15.62 11.51 -24.21
C PRO A 384 15.45 12.84 -23.46
N HIS A 385 14.27 13.11 -22.90
CA HIS A 385 14.00 14.31 -22.12
C HIS A 385 14.75 14.33 -20.78
N VAL A 386 14.94 13.18 -20.14
CA VAL A 386 15.71 13.02 -18.91
C VAL A 386 17.21 13.08 -19.22
N ALA A 387 17.66 12.36 -20.26
CA ALA A 387 19.05 12.33 -20.71
C ALA A 387 19.55 13.71 -21.10
N ALA A 388 18.74 14.49 -21.81
CA ALA A 388 19.08 15.84 -22.25
C ALA A 388 19.01 16.88 -21.13
N GLY A 389 18.45 16.55 -19.95
CA GLY A 389 18.18 17.51 -18.90
C GLY A 389 17.22 18.63 -19.34
N LEU A 390 16.49 18.38 -20.41
CA LEU A 390 15.49 19.30 -20.89
C LEU A 390 14.34 19.29 -19.89
N GLU A 391 14.14 20.42 -19.21
CA GLU A 391 12.85 20.69 -18.64
C GLU A 391 11.83 20.55 -19.77
N LEU A 392 11.06 19.49 -19.75
CA LEU A 392 9.71 19.58 -20.25
C LEU A 392 9.05 20.56 -19.29
N GLY A 393 9.27 21.87 -19.53
CA GLY A 393 8.51 22.89 -18.84
C GLY A 393 7.05 22.46 -18.96
N PRO A 394 6.19 22.77 -18.00
CA PRO A 394 4.77 22.56 -18.18
C PRO A 394 4.51 23.10 -19.58
N SER A 395 4.12 22.18 -20.51
CA SER A 395 3.64 22.64 -21.83
C SER A 395 2.70 23.77 -21.47
N PRO A 396 2.99 25.03 -21.85
CA PRO A 396 2.17 26.12 -21.39
C PRO A 396 0.77 25.68 -21.73
N ALA A 397 0.01 25.31 -20.71
CA ALA A 397 -1.38 24.94 -20.89
C ALA A 397 -1.96 26.19 -21.53
N LEU A 398 -2.16 26.12 -22.84
CA LEU A 398 -2.85 27.18 -23.55
C LEU A 398 -4.07 27.49 -22.72
N PRO A 399 -4.22 28.72 -22.18
CA PRO A 399 -5.40 29.06 -21.40
C PRO A 399 -6.58 28.52 -22.16
N ARG A 400 -7.51 27.80 -21.52
CA ARG A 400 -8.57 27.02 -22.15
C ARG A 400 -9.45 27.78 -23.15
N GLN A 401 -9.21 29.09 -23.29
CA GLN A 401 -9.84 29.99 -24.25
C GLN A 401 -8.84 31.08 -24.69
N ILE A 402 -7.94 30.75 -25.60
CA ILE A 402 -7.19 31.78 -26.35
C ILE A 402 -7.70 31.86 -27.77
N THR A 403 -7.69 33.06 -28.32
CA THR A 403 -7.96 33.28 -29.73
C THR A 403 -6.87 32.67 -30.61
N LEU A 404 -7.19 32.33 -31.86
CA LEU A 404 -6.20 31.80 -32.81
C LEU A 404 -4.99 32.77 -32.95
N ALA A 405 -5.25 34.06 -32.90
CA ALA A 405 -4.20 35.10 -32.98
C ALA A 405 -3.25 35.08 -31.76
N GLU A 406 -3.76 34.86 -30.57
CA GLU A 406 -2.94 34.69 -29.37
C GLU A 406 -2.13 33.40 -29.39
N ALA A 407 -2.71 32.28 -29.83
CA ALA A 407 -2.01 31.02 -30.00
C ALA A 407 -0.85 31.16 -31.03
N GLU A 408 -1.09 31.80 -32.14
CA GLU A 408 -0.10 32.08 -33.16
C GLU A 408 1.02 32.98 -32.64
N ARG A 409 0.68 34.05 -31.92
CA ARG A 409 1.63 34.96 -31.29
C ARG A 409 2.58 34.22 -30.33
N ILE A 410 2.02 33.40 -29.44
CA ILE A 410 2.78 32.61 -28.48
C ILE A 410 3.74 31.65 -29.20
N HIS A 411 3.25 30.96 -30.23
CA HIS A 411 4.06 30.00 -30.99
C HIS A 411 5.21 30.68 -31.76
N ILE A 412 4.95 31.84 -32.35
CA ILE A 412 5.99 32.66 -33.03
C ILE A 412 7.06 33.10 -32.03
N LEU A 413 6.68 33.61 -30.84
CA LEU A 413 7.61 34.03 -29.80
C LEU A 413 8.51 32.91 -29.31
N GLN A 414 7.91 31.76 -28.96
CA GLN A 414 8.65 30.59 -28.51
C GLN A 414 9.61 30.05 -29.55
N THR A 415 9.22 30.09 -30.83
CA THR A 415 10.09 29.65 -31.91
C THR A 415 11.25 30.62 -32.11
N LEU A 416 11.02 31.93 -32.00
CA LEU A 416 12.09 32.94 -32.05
C LEU A 416 13.08 32.80 -30.91
N GLU A 417 12.62 32.60 -29.68
CA GLU A 417 13.50 32.36 -28.52
C GLU A 417 14.30 31.08 -28.70
N ARG A 418 13.69 30.00 -29.18
CA ARG A 418 14.38 28.72 -29.43
C ARG A 418 15.53 28.84 -30.42
N PHE A 419 15.42 29.75 -31.41
CA PHE A 419 16.45 30.01 -32.42
C PHE A 419 17.27 31.27 -32.13
N GLY A 420 17.29 31.74 -30.86
CA GLY A 420 18.10 32.86 -30.42
C GLY A 420 17.83 34.18 -31.15
N GLY A 421 16.61 34.41 -31.61
CA GLY A 421 16.21 35.59 -32.38
C GLY A 421 16.53 35.51 -33.87
N ASN A 422 17.00 34.37 -34.39
CA ASN A 422 17.31 34.23 -35.82
C ASN A 422 16.01 34.07 -36.63
N HIS A 423 15.58 35.17 -37.27
CA HIS A 423 14.34 35.23 -38.05
C HIS A 423 14.29 34.26 -39.26
N SER A 424 15.45 33.89 -39.79
CA SER A 424 15.54 32.99 -40.94
C SER A 424 15.22 31.55 -40.54
N SER A 425 15.91 31.06 -39.49
CA SER A 425 15.73 29.73 -38.97
C SER A 425 14.36 29.55 -38.30
N ALA A 426 13.87 30.62 -37.65
CA ALA A 426 12.54 30.63 -37.06
C ALA A 426 11.41 30.55 -38.12
N ALA A 427 11.54 31.30 -39.25
CA ALA A 427 10.58 31.25 -40.34
C ALA A 427 10.54 29.89 -41.02
N GLU A 428 11.69 29.25 -41.21
CA GLU A 428 11.79 27.89 -41.76
C GLU A 428 11.13 26.86 -40.84
N ALA A 429 11.41 26.94 -39.52
CA ALA A 429 10.81 26.06 -38.51
C ALA A 429 9.30 26.23 -38.35
N LEU A 430 8.78 27.44 -38.59
CA LEU A 430 7.34 27.76 -38.60
C LEU A 430 6.68 27.42 -39.93
N GLY A 431 7.40 26.99 -40.96
CA GLY A 431 6.86 26.69 -42.30
C GLY A 431 6.31 27.91 -43.01
N ILE A 432 6.79 29.13 -42.70
CA ILE A 432 6.32 30.40 -43.31
C ILE A 432 7.46 31.17 -43.92
N GLY A 433 7.11 32.04 -44.89
CA GLY A 433 8.12 32.93 -45.51
C GLY A 433 8.61 34.01 -44.55
N ARG A 434 9.89 34.44 -44.67
CA ARG A 434 10.51 35.52 -43.87
C ARG A 434 9.68 36.81 -43.84
N THR A 435 9.12 37.19 -44.98
CA THR A 435 8.26 38.37 -45.12
C THR A 435 6.93 38.20 -44.34
N THR A 436 6.39 36.98 -44.30
CA THR A 436 5.22 36.66 -43.51
C THR A 436 5.51 36.73 -42.02
N LEU A 437 6.64 36.17 -41.58
CA LEU A 437 7.08 36.25 -40.18
C LEU A 437 7.26 37.72 -39.76
N TRP A 438 7.96 38.52 -40.58
CA TRP A 438 8.21 39.94 -40.29
C TRP A 438 6.91 40.74 -40.18
N ARG A 439 5.93 40.50 -41.08
CA ARG A 439 4.62 41.12 -41.03
C ARG A 439 3.87 40.79 -39.75
N LYS A 440 3.90 39.51 -39.33
CA LYS A 440 3.24 39.04 -38.08
C LYS A 440 3.92 39.60 -36.83
N LEU A 441 5.23 39.69 -36.79
CA LEU A 441 5.95 40.31 -35.69
C LEU A 441 5.58 41.78 -35.52
N LYS A 442 5.42 42.51 -36.66
CA LYS A 442 4.98 43.92 -36.65
C LYS A 442 3.51 44.04 -36.19
N GLU A 443 2.65 43.13 -36.65
CA GLU A 443 1.23 43.06 -36.24
C GLU A 443 1.07 42.83 -34.74
N TYR A 444 1.93 42.01 -34.17
CA TYR A 444 1.89 41.69 -32.74
C TYR A 444 2.76 42.63 -31.84
N GLY A 445 3.33 43.68 -32.43
CA GLY A 445 4.11 44.68 -31.69
C GLY A 445 5.42 44.13 -31.10
N ILE A 446 6.01 43.13 -31.73
CA ILE A 446 7.24 42.48 -31.32
C ILE A 446 8.36 43.07 -32.22
N GLU A 447 8.73 44.31 -31.98
CA GLU A 447 9.88 44.95 -32.61
C GLU A 447 11.13 44.78 -31.70
N ARG A 448 12.16 44.10 -32.23
CA ARG A 448 13.56 44.33 -31.94
C ARG A 448 14.32 44.47 -33.22
#